data_62276a6b048826b9e4d0b0d16eca7329
#
_entry.id   62276a6b048826b9e4d0b0d16eca7329
#
_cell.length_a   1.000
_cell.length_b   1.000
_cell.length_c   1.000
_cell.angle_alpha   90.00
_cell.angle_beta   90.00
_cell.angle_gamma   90.00
#
_symmetry.space_group_name_H-M   'P 1'
#
loop_
_entity.id
_entity.type
_entity.pdbx_description
1 polymer ?
#
loop_
_entity_poly.entity_id
_entity_poly.type
_entity_poly.pdbx_seq_one_letter_code
_entity_poly.pdbx_strand_id
1 'polypeptide(L)'
;MNVTVDTRAPKARVTMSCTLRRSIGSPIRAETLEIGPRGMQVRSQRPMSLDETVGFELPDLGMRVSGRARVLRVERANVYALRFEGLPEPMVRRLHALAITER
;
A
#
# COMPACT_ATOMS: atom_id res chain seq x y z
N MET A 1 25.78 11.61 10.25
CA MET A 1 25.08 11.29 9.98
C MET A 1 24.80 10.61 9.25
N ASN A 2 24.68 10.02 9.23
CA ASN A 2 24.32 9.44 8.48
C ASN A 2 23.28 9.55 7.93
N VAL A 3 23.59 10.12 7.63
CA VAL A 3 22.46 10.18 6.94
C VAL A 3 22.37 9.14 6.06
N THR A 4 21.70 8.35 6.43
CA THR A 4 21.31 7.48 5.53
C THR A 4 20.55 8.12 4.55
N VAL A 5 21.11 8.28 3.53
CA VAL A 5 20.37 8.63 2.43
C VAL A 5 19.31 7.65 2.33
N ASP A 6 18.19 8.09 2.62
CA ASP A 6 17.07 7.24 2.52
C ASP A 6 16.82 7.02 1.05
N THR A 7 17.26 5.89 0.57
CA THR A 7 17.01 5.54 -0.81
C THR A 7 15.59 5.04 -1.02
N ARG A 8 14.81 4.96 0.06
CA ARG A 8 13.44 4.53 -0.07
C ARG A 8 12.59 5.65 -0.61
N ALA A 9 11.54 5.26 -1.34
CA ALA A 9 10.60 6.24 -1.83
C ALA A 9 9.90 6.95 -0.67
N PRO A 10 9.46 8.19 -0.86
CA PRO A 10 8.74 8.90 0.20
C PRO A 10 7.43 8.21 0.53
N LYS A 11 6.97 8.38 1.75
CA LYS A 11 5.73 7.82 2.23
C LYS A 11 4.96 8.88 3.01
N ALA A 12 3.64 8.81 2.93
CA ALA A 12 2.77 9.67 3.69
C ALA A 12 1.91 8.86 4.64
N ARG A 13 1.66 9.39 5.81
CA ARG A 13 0.72 8.78 6.75
C ARG A 13 -0.67 9.22 6.32
N VAL A 14 -1.34 8.34 5.62
CA VAL A 14 -2.68 8.63 5.10
C VAL A 14 -3.56 7.45 5.44
N THR A 15 -4.65 7.73 6.15
CA THR A 15 -5.63 6.71 6.50
C THR A 15 -6.80 6.80 5.55
N MET A 16 -7.04 5.75 4.81
CA MET A 16 -8.19 5.66 3.92
C MET A 16 -8.61 4.22 3.76
N SER A 17 -9.86 4.03 3.36
CA SER A 17 -10.36 2.70 3.08
C SER A 17 -9.62 2.08 1.92
N CYS A 18 -9.38 0.80 2.02
CA CYS A 18 -8.69 0.03 1.00
C CYS A 18 -9.39 -1.32 0.91
N THR A 19 -9.57 -1.80 -0.31
CA THR A 19 -10.10 -3.14 -0.53
C THR A 19 -8.98 -4.03 -1.02
N LEU A 20 -8.84 -5.19 -0.41
CA LEU A 20 -7.86 -6.18 -0.82
C LEU A 20 -8.60 -7.41 -1.34
N ARG A 21 -8.12 -7.96 -2.46
CA ARG A 21 -8.77 -9.11 -3.07
C ARG A 21 -7.80 -10.26 -3.18
N ARG A 22 -8.17 -11.36 -2.59
CA ARG A 22 -7.42 -12.60 -2.73
C ARG A 22 -7.91 -13.35 -3.97
N SER A 23 -7.11 -14.31 -4.42
CA SER A 23 -7.52 -15.16 -5.54
C SER A 23 -8.76 -15.98 -5.18
N ILE A 24 -8.94 -16.30 -3.92
CA ILE A 24 -10.09 -17.06 -3.44
C ILE A 24 -10.65 -16.36 -2.22
N GLY A 25 -11.96 -16.27 -2.15
CA GLY A 25 -12.65 -15.72 -0.99
C GLY A 25 -13.18 -14.32 -1.23
N SER A 26 -13.81 -13.79 -0.21
CA SER A 26 -14.42 -12.47 -0.26
C SER A 26 -13.36 -11.38 -0.17
N PRO A 27 -13.66 -10.20 -0.71
CA PRO A 27 -12.75 -9.06 -0.54
C PRO A 27 -12.53 -8.76 0.94
N ILE A 28 -11.33 -8.30 1.27
CA ILE A 28 -10.95 -7.97 2.63
C ILE A 28 -11.00 -6.46 2.77
N ARG A 29 -11.64 -6.00 3.82
CA ARG A 29 -11.59 -4.58 4.16
C ARG A 29 -10.32 -4.30 4.91
N ALA A 30 -9.70 -3.18 4.55
CA ALA A 30 -8.48 -2.73 5.20
C ALA A 30 -8.48 -1.22 5.22
N GLU A 31 -7.56 -0.66 5.96
CA GLU A 31 -7.34 0.78 5.87
C GLU A 31 -5.84 1.00 5.79
N THR A 32 -5.46 2.01 5.05
CA THR A 32 -4.05 2.35 4.92
C THR A 32 -3.59 3.07 6.16
N LEU A 33 -2.32 2.90 6.48
CA LEU A 33 -1.65 3.66 7.53
C LEU A 33 -0.56 4.53 6.93
N GLU A 34 0.05 4.03 5.86
CA GLU A 34 1.10 4.73 5.13
C GLU A 34 0.99 4.39 3.66
N ILE A 35 1.22 5.35 2.79
CA ILE A 35 1.21 5.12 1.35
C ILE A 35 2.39 5.82 0.70
N GLY A 36 3.01 5.14 -0.24
CA GLY A 36 4.05 5.73 -1.09
C GLY A 36 3.98 5.10 -2.47
N PRO A 37 4.87 5.52 -3.38
CA PRO A 37 4.84 5.01 -4.76
C PRO A 37 5.24 3.55 -4.90
N ARG A 38 5.91 2.98 -3.91
CA ARG A 38 6.34 1.58 -3.98
C ARG A 38 5.48 0.63 -3.20
N GLY A 39 4.72 1.13 -2.24
CA GLY A 39 3.91 0.26 -1.42
C GLY A 39 3.14 1.00 -0.37
N MET A 40 2.55 0.24 0.52
CA MET A 40 1.73 0.82 1.58
C MET A 40 1.76 -0.08 2.80
N GLN A 41 1.41 0.50 3.93
CA GLN A 41 1.19 -0.26 5.14
C GLN A 41 -0.30 -0.22 5.41
N VAL A 42 -0.89 -1.38 5.69
CA VAL A 42 -2.33 -1.49 5.87
C VAL A 42 -2.65 -2.23 7.15
N ARG A 43 -3.79 -1.87 7.75
CA ARG A 43 -4.40 -2.67 8.80
C ARG A 43 -5.51 -3.47 8.15
N SER A 44 -5.39 -4.78 8.20
CA SER A 44 -6.33 -5.69 7.55
C SER A 44 -7.26 -6.30 8.57
N GLN A 45 -8.51 -6.52 8.16
CA GLN A 45 -9.47 -7.19 9.04
C GLN A 45 -9.28 -8.70 9.07
N ARG A 46 -8.46 -9.23 8.16
CA ARG A 46 -8.17 -10.66 8.12
C ARG A 46 -6.68 -10.88 7.96
N PRO A 47 -6.17 -11.98 8.51
CA PRO A 47 -4.74 -12.25 8.39
C PRO A 47 -4.36 -12.56 6.94
N MET A 48 -3.16 -12.15 6.59
CA MET A 48 -2.57 -12.43 5.29
C MET A 48 -1.24 -13.14 5.49
N SER A 49 -0.82 -13.87 4.47
CA SER A 49 0.43 -14.62 4.53
C SER A 49 1.57 -13.85 3.88
N LEU A 50 2.78 -14.09 4.35
CA LEU A 50 3.97 -13.53 3.70
C LEU A 50 4.02 -14.00 2.26
N ASP A 51 4.45 -13.10 1.39
CA ASP A 51 4.58 -13.33 -0.06
C ASP A 51 3.26 -13.54 -0.78
N GLU A 52 2.15 -13.43 -0.08
CA GLU A 52 0.85 -13.52 -0.74
C GLU A 52 0.68 -12.32 -1.65
N THR A 53 0.18 -12.56 -2.87
CA THR A 53 -0.16 -11.48 -3.81
C THR A 53 -1.65 -11.22 -3.71
N VAL A 54 -2.02 -9.96 -3.53
CA VAL A 54 -3.42 -9.56 -3.45
C VAL A 54 -3.67 -8.42 -4.43
N GLY A 55 -4.90 -8.35 -4.93
CA GLY A 55 -5.34 -7.15 -5.64
C GLY A 55 -5.69 -6.08 -4.63
N PHE A 56 -5.57 -4.82 -5.00
CA PHE A 56 -5.94 -3.74 -4.11
C PHE A 56 -6.65 -2.64 -4.88
N GLU A 57 -7.46 -1.87 -4.14
CA GLU A 57 -8.11 -0.68 -4.67
C GLU A 57 -8.03 0.43 -3.64
N LEU A 58 -7.61 1.60 -4.10
CA LEU A 58 -7.56 2.82 -3.30
C LEU A 58 -8.44 3.85 -4.01
N PRO A 59 -9.69 4.03 -3.57
CA PRO A 59 -10.63 4.84 -4.32
C PRO A 59 -10.51 6.35 -4.12
N ASP A 60 -9.86 6.79 -3.05
CA ASP A 60 -9.96 8.18 -2.62
C ASP A 60 -8.74 9.04 -2.93
N LEU A 61 -8.07 8.81 -4.05
CA LEU A 61 -6.86 9.57 -4.39
C LEU A 61 -7.05 10.55 -5.54
N GLY A 62 -8.31 11.00 -5.75
CA GLY A 62 -8.60 11.84 -6.89
C GLY A 62 -8.74 11.05 -8.18
N MET A 63 -8.27 9.84 -8.17
CA MET A 63 -8.45 8.85 -9.22
C MET A 63 -8.44 7.50 -8.52
N ARG A 64 -8.97 6.50 -9.17
CA ARG A 64 -8.91 5.15 -8.61
C ARG A 64 -7.53 4.57 -8.89
N VAL A 65 -6.84 4.19 -7.84
CA VAL A 65 -5.57 3.49 -7.97
C VAL A 65 -5.83 2.03 -7.63
N SER A 66 -5.53 1.14 -8.53
CA SER A 66 -5.73 -0.29 -8.29
C SER A 66 -4.62 -1.08 -8.95
N GLY A 67 -4.40 -2.29 -8.47
CA GLY A 67 -3.36 -3.13 -9.02
C GLY A 67 -3.13 -4.32 -8.10
N ARG A 68 -1.91 -4.83 -8.13
CA ARG A 68 -1.51 -5.95 -7.30
C ARG A 68 -0.40 -5.54 -6.34
N ALA A 69 -0.37 -6.19 -5.20
CA ALA A 69 0.64 -5.96 -4.19
C ALA A 69 1.01 -7.28 -3.55
N ARG A 70 2.23 -7.35 -3.05
CA ARG A 70 2.74 -8.54 -2.37
C ARG A 70 2.97 -8.21 -0.91
N VAL A 71 2.60 -9.11 -0.02
CA VAL A 71 2.84 -8.96 1.41
C VAL A 71 4.31 -9.19 1.70
N LEU A 72 5.02 -8.14 2.12
CA LEU A 72 6.45 -8.21 2.42
C LEU A 72 6.71 -8.60 3.86
N ARG A 73 5.97 -8.03 4.79
CA ARG A 73 6.23 -8.22 6.21
C ARG A 73 4.96 -8.09 7.00
N VAL A 74 4.95 -8.77 8.14
CA VAL A 74 3.96 -8.51 9.18
C VAL A 74 4.63 -7.52 10.13
N GLU A 75 4.11 -6.31 10.19
CA GLU A 75 4.71 -5.28 11.05
C GLU A 75 4.29 -5.47 12.51
N ARG A 76 3.04 -5.83 12.71
CA ARG A 76 2.47 -6.18 13.99
C ARG A 76 1.11 -6.80 13.75
N ALA A 77 0.39 -7.15 14.79
CA ALA A 77 -0.89 -7.83 14.64
C ALA A 77 -1.79 -7.06 13.67
N ASN A 78 -2.23 -7.73 12.63
CA ASN A 78 -3.15 -7.21 11.62
C ASN A 78 -2.60 -6.06 10.77
N VAL A 79 -1.31 -5.73 10.91
CA VAL A 79 -0.68 -4.66 10.12
C VAL A 79 0.39 -5.26 9.23
N TYR A 80 0.29 -4.97 7.94
CA TYR A 80 1.14 -5.58 6.92
C TYR A 80 1.76 -4.52 6.04
N ALA A 81 3.02 -4.74 5.66
CA ALA A 81 3.67 -3.93 4.65
C ALA A 81 3.48 -4.62 3.31
N LEU A 82 2.93 -3.89 2.35
CA LEU A 82 2.65 -4.39 1.01
C LEU A 82 3.51 -3.63 0.01
N ARG A 83 4.01 -4.34 -0.99
CA ARG A 83 4.76 -3.75 -2.08
C ARG A 83 3.93 -3.83 -3.35
N PHE A 84 3.75 -2.70 -4.04
CA PHE A 84 3.03 -2.70 -5.31
C PHE A 84 3.83 -3.41 -6.39
N GLU A 85 3.12 -4.09 -7.27
CA GLU A 85 3.73 -4.79 -8.38
C GLU A 85 3.13 -4.32 -9.69
N GLY A 86 4.00 -3.84 -10.59
CA GLY A 86 3.57 -3.53 -11.95
C GLY A 86 2.58 -2.39 -12.09
N LEU A 87 2.63 -1.38 -11.23
CA LEU A 87 1.72 -0.26 -11.37
C LEU A 87 2.05 0.56 -12.61
N PRO A 88 1.02 1.01 -13.34
CA PRO A 88 1.24 1.94 -14.44
C PRO A 88 1.85 3.25 -13.96
N GLU A 89 2.66 3.86 -14.80
CA GLU A 89 3.38 5.07 -14.46
C GLU A 89 2.48 6.20 -13.94
N PRO A 90 1.30 6.46 -14.51
CA PRO A 90 0.44 7.52 -13.96
C PRO A 90 0.03 7.28 -12.52
N MET A 91 -0.18 6.03 -12.14
CA MET A 91 -0.53 5.71 -10.76
C MET A 91 0.65 5.89 -9.83
N VAL A 92 1.86 5.50 -10.28
CA VAL A 92 3.07 5.70 -9.50
C VAL A 92 3.29 7.19 -9.25
N ARG A 93 3.11 8.01 -10.27
CA ARG A 93 3.25 9.46 -10.13
C ARG A 93 2.23 10.04 -9.16
N ARG A 94 1.00 9.54 -9.20
CA ARG A 94 -0.03 10.02 -8.30
C ARG A 94 0.31 9.68 -6.85
N LEU A 95 0.80 8.47 -6.61
CA LEU A 95 1.19 8.05 -5.27
C LEU A 95 2.40 8.82 -4.78
N HIS A 96 3.34 9.10 -5.68
CA HIS A 96 4.51 9.90 -5.33
C HIS A 96 4.10 11.32 -4.93
N ALA A 97 3.21 11.93 -5.70
CA ALA A 97 2.72 13.27 -5.41
C ALA A 97 2.01 13.30 -4.05
N LEU A 98 1.20 12.29 -3.77
CA LEU A 98 0.52 12.18 -2.50
C LEU A 98 1.52 12.09 -1.36
N ALA A 99 2.55 11.26 -1.51
CA ALA A 99 3.54 11.06 -0.47
C ALA A 99 4.31 12.33 -0.15
N ILE A 100 4.60 13.13 -1.17
CA ILE A 100 5.31 14.39 -0.97
C ILE A 100 4.39 15.43 -0.32
N THR A 101 3.15 15.49 -0.76
CA THR A 101 2.21 16.52 -0.30
C THR A 101 1.73 16.28 1.12
N GLU A 102 1.53 15.02 1.48
CA GLU A 102 0.91 14.67 2.77
C GLU A 102 1.91 14.32 3.86
N ARG A 103 3.17 14.48 3.61
CA ARG A 103 4.19 14.16 4.63
C ARG A 103 4.05 14.97 5.88
#